data_a89f37adcf756cb24483c33111d4cacc
#
_entry.id   a89f37adcf756cb24483c33111d4cacc
#
_cell.length_a   1.000
_cell.length_b   1.000
_cell.length_c   1.000
_cell.angle_alpha   90.00
_cell.angle_beta   90.00
_cell.angle_gamma   90.00
#
_symmetry.space_group_name_H-M   'P 1'
#
loop_
_entity.id
_entity.type
_entity.pdbx_description
1 polymer ?
#
loop_
_entity_poly.entity_id
_entity_poly.type
_entity_poly.pdbx_seq_one_letter_code
_entity_poly.pdbx_strand_id
1 'polypeptide(L)'
;MSGNRLFTEFKGILSENYVLQSLRRQFGDSIFYWTSGNTAEVEFVLQMDNGIVPVEVKSETNVKAKSLSIYRKTYSPSLSLRFSTRNIRKDEDLLNLPLYLADRISDIKY
;
A
#
# COMPACT_ATOMS: atom_id res chain seq x y z
N MET A 1 -16.06 16.33 17.54
CA MET A 1 -16.34 15.32 16.57
C MET A 1 -15.71 15.60 15.26
N SER A 2 -15.99 16.74 14.65
CA SER A 2 -15.33 17.08 13.40
C SER A 2 -13.81 17.16 13.55
N GLY A 3 -13.32 17.59 14.71
CA GLY A 3 -11.88 17.67 14.97
C GLY A 3 -11.19 16.30 14.90
N ASN A 4 -11.80 15.28 15.47
CA ASN A 4 -11.24 13.93 15.43
C ASN A 4 -11.22 13.37 14.02
N ARG A 5 -12.26 13.66 13.27
CA ARG A 5 -12.35 13.19 11.89
C ARG A 5 -11.29 13.83 11.01
N LEU A 6 -11.12 15.14 11.15
CA LEU A 6 -10.08 15.86 10.41
C LEU A 6 -8.70 15.35 10.74
N PHE A 7 -8.44 15.09 12.02
CA PHE A 7 -7.16 14.59 12.45
C PHE A 7 -6.86 13.21 11.85
N THR A 8 -7.87 12.36 11.80
CA THR A 8 -7.73 11.03 11.24
C THR A 8 -7.47 11.09 9.73
N GLU A 9 -8.18 11.94 9.01
CA GLU A 9 -7.95 12.12 7.59
C GLU A 9 -6.56 12.68 7.31
N PHE A 10 -6.12 13.62 8.13
CA PHE A 10 -4.78 14.18 8.01
C PHE A 10 -3.70 13.12 8.22
N LYS A 11 -3.88 12.27 9.22
CA LYS A 11 -2.97 11.15 9.44
C LYS A 11 -2.91 10.20 8.25
N GLY A 12 -4.06 9.94 7.64
CA GLY A 12 -4.13 9.10 6.45
C GLY A 12 -3.31 9.68 5.31
N ILE A 13 -3.47 10.98 5.05
CA ILE A 13 -2.73 11.67 4.01
C ILE A 13 -1.23 11.65 4.30
N LEU A 14 -0.85 11.88 5.54
CA LEU A 14 0.57 11.83 5.92
C LEU A 14 1.16 10.44 5.74
N SER A 15 0.41 9.41 6.09
CA SER A 15 0.86 8.02 5.92
C SER A 15 1.06 7.69 4.45
N GLU A 16 0.12 8.06 3.60
CA GLU A 16 0.25 7.85 2.17
C GLU A 16 1.46 8.57 1.60
N ASN A 17 1.65 9.83 1.97
CA ASN A 17 2.79 10.62 1.49
C ASN A 17 4.11 10.03 1.97
N TYR A 18 4.16 9.60 3.22
CA TYR A 18 5.36 8.99 3.77
C TYR A 18 5.74 7.74 2.97
N VAL A 19 4.77 6.87 2.74
CA VAL A 19 5.03 5.64 1.98
C VAL A 19 5.44 5.97 0.55
N LEU A 20 4.73 6.88 -0.10
CA LEU A 20 5.04 7.25 -1.47
C LEU A 20 6.46 7.80 -1.60
N GLN A 21 6.87 8.70 -0.72
CA GLN A 21 8.22 9.26 -0.74
C GLN A 21 9.27 8.18 -0.48
N SER A 22 8.99 7.30 0.48
CA SER A 22 9.90 6.20 0.79
C SER A 22 10.07 5.27 -0.40
N LEU A 23 8.99 4.94 -1.09
CA LEU A 23 9.05 4.07 -2.26
C LEU A 23 9.73 4.76 -3.43
N ARG A 24 9.52 6.05 -3.61
CA ARG A 24 10.18 6.79 -4.69
C ARG A 24 11.68 6.80 -4.52
N ARG A 25 12.17 6.91 -3.29
CA ARG A 25 13.61 6.86 -3.04
C ARG A 25 14.21 5.52 -3.45
N GLN A 26 13.45 4.45 -3.33
CA GLN A 26 13.93 3.10 -3.60
C GLN A 26 13.70 2.66 -5.04
N PHE A 27 12.56 3.02 -5.61
CA PHE A 27 12.13 2.47 -6.90
C PHE A 27 12.04 3.49 -8.03
N GLY A 28 12.13 4.80 -7.71
CA GLY A 28 12.15 5.83 -8.73
C GLY A 28 10.96 5.76 -9.68
N ASP A 29 11.24 5.60 -10.96
CA ASP A 29 10.21 5.59 -12.00
C ASP A 29 9.45 4.28 -12.10
N SER A 30 9.75 3.30 -11.26
CA SER A 30 9.06 2.02 -11.28
C SER A 30 7.79 2.01 -10.43
N ILE A 31 7.27 3.18 -10.07
CA ILE A 31 6.03 3.34 -9.34
C ILE A 31 4.94 3.82 -10.28
N PHE A 32 3.81 3.11 -10.27
CA PHE A 32 2.68 3.44 -11.12
C PHE A 32 1.40 3.47 -10.28
N TYR A 33 0.33 3.98 -10.87
CA TYR A 33 -1.00 3.96 -10.25
C TYR A 33 -1.90 3.04 -11.05
N TRP A 34 -2.85 2.43 -10.34
CA TRP A 34 -3.84 1.57 -10.97
C TRP A 34 -5.22 1.90 -10.43
N THR A 35 -6.18 1.99 -11.33
CA THR A 35 -7.58 2.16 -10.95
C THR A 35 -8.43 1.21 -11.77
N SER A 36 -9.53 0.76 -11.18
CA SER A 36 -10.49 -0.08 -11.89
C SER A 36 -11.80 0.68 -12.07
N GLY A 37 -11.80 1.67 -12.93
CA GLY A 37 -12.98 2.49 -13.14
C GLY A 37 -13.33 3.26 -11.89
N ASN A 38 -14.59 3.17 -11.45
CA ASN A 38 -15.09 4.03 -10.38
C ASN A 38 -15.08 3.40 -8.99
N THR A 39 -14.78 2.12 -8.88
CA THR A 39 -15.05 1.41 -7.64
C THR A 39 -13.82 0.85 -6.93
N ALA A 40 -12.70 0.72 -7.60
CA ALA A 40 -11.50 0.19 -6.97
C ALA A 40 -10.28 1.00 -7.37
N GLU A 41 -9.51 1.39 -6.39
CA GLU A 41 -8.29 2.16 -6.54
C GLU A 41 -7.22 1.51 -5.70
N VAL A 42 -6.11 1.18 -6.34
CA VAL A 42 -4.92 0.75 -5.62
C VAL A 42 -3.98 1.95 -5.60
N GLU A 43 -3.44 2.28 -4.44
CA GLU A 43 -2.67 3.51 -4.31
C GLU A 43 -1.43 3.52 -5.16
N PHE A 44 -0.68 2.44 -5.13
CA PHE A 44 0.52 2.33 -5.93
C PHE A 44 0.66 0.93 -6.48
N VAL A 45 1.40 0.84 -7.57
CA VAL A 45 1.81 -0.44 -8.11
C VAL A 45 3.30 -0.33 -8.38
N LEU A 46 4.08 -1.25 -7.84
CA LEU A 46 5.53 -1.27 -8.01
C LEU A 46 5.92 -2.31 -9.03
N GLN A 47 6.88 -1.97 -9.87
CA GLN A 47 7.52 -2.96 -10.73
C GLN A 47 8.78 -3.43 -10.03
N MET A 48 8.78 -4.68 -9.61
CA MET A 48 9.91 -5.30 -8.92
C MET A 48 10.45 -6.46 -9.75
N ASP A 49 11.57 -7.00 -9.34
CA ASP A 49 12.24 -8.08 -10.10
C ASP A 49 11.31 -9.26 -10.40
N ASN A 50 10.43 -9.58 -9.47
CA ASN A 50 9.55 -10.74 -9.60
C ASN A 50 8.19 -10.40 -10.22
N GLY A 51 8.00 -9.17 -10.67
CA GLY A 51 6.76 -8.78 -11.30
C GLY A 51 6.16 -7.52 -10.70
N ILE A 52 4.87 -7.34 -10.93
CA ILE A 52 4.16 -6.15 -10.49
C ILE A 52 3.54 -6.41 -9.12
N VAL A 53 3.81 -5.51 -8.19
CA VAL A 53 3.38 -5.65 -6.80
C VAL A 53 2.45 -4.48 -6.44
N PRO A 54 1.17 -4.74 -6.17
CA PRO A 54 0.27 -3.68 -5.71
C PRO A 54 0.56 -3.31 -4.27
N VAL A 55 0.40 -2.03 -3.94
CA VAL A 55 0.67 -1.50 -2.62
C VAL A 55 -0.53 -0.69 -2.12
N GLU A 56 -0.98 -1.01 -0.94
CA GLU A 56 -2.05 -0.28 -0.27
C GLU A 56 -1.52 0.32 1.01
N VAL A 57 -1.91 1.56 1.30
CA VAL A 57 -1.61 2.19 2.58
C VAL A 57 -2.91 2.29 3.36
N LYS A 58 -2.96 1.63 4.50
CA LYS A 58 -4.17 1.58 5.31
C LYS A 58 -3.98 2.36 6.60
N SER A 59 -4.71 3.44 6.73
CA SER A 59 -4.75 4.19 7.99
C SER A 59 -5.72 3.54 8.96
N GLU A 60 -5.75 4.02 10.21
CA GLU A 60 -6.58 3.43 11.26
C GLU A 60 -8.05 3.34 10.90
N THR A 61 -8.55 4.31 10.16
CA THR A 61 -9.96 4.38 9.83
C THR A 61 -10.25 4.01 8.39
N ASN A 62 -9.27 3.49 7.69
CA ASN A 62 -9.47 3.19 6.30
C ASN A 62 -10.41 2.00 6.14
N VAL A 63 -11.51 2.25 5.45
CA VAL A 63 -12.51 1.24 5.15
C VAL A 63 -12.38 0.68 3.74
N LYS A 64 -11.39 1.13 3.00
CA LYS A 64 -11.24 0.76 1.59
C LYS A 64 -10.33 -0.44 1.36
N ALA A 65 -10.51 -1.47 2.14
CA ALA A 65 -9.75 -2.70 1.95
C ALA A 65 -10.10 -3.40 0.62
N LYS A 66 -11.18 -2.97 -0.02
CA LYS A 66 -11.69 -3.65 -1.21
C LYS A 66 -10.82 -3.46 -2.45
N SER A 67 -10.12 -2.34 -2.56
CA SER A 67 -9.32 -2.06 -3.77
C SER A 67 -8.24 -3.11 -3.98
N LEU A 68 -7.46 -3.38 -2.96
CA LEU A 68 -6.41 -4.38 -3.05
C LEU A 68 -7.00 -5.77 -3.28
N SER A 69 -8.10 -6.09 -2.63
CA SER A 69 -8.77 -7.37 -2.81
C SER A 69 -9.21 -7.58 -4.26
N ILE A 70 -9.75 -6.55 -4.88
CA ILE A 70 -10.18 -6.62 -6.28
C ILE A 70 -8.97 -6.81 -7.19
N TYR A 71 -7.89 -6.07 -6.95
CA TYR A 71 -6.67 -6.23 -7.74
C TYR A 71 -6.15 -7.67 -7.65
N ARG A 72 -6.10 -8.22 -6.44
CA ARG A 72 -5.60 -9.57 -6.22
C ARG A 72 -6.43 -10.61 -6.97
N LYS A 73 -7.74 -10.43 -6.98
CA LYS A 73 -8.64 -11.34 -7.71
C LYS A 73 -8.46 -11.22 -9.22
N THR A 74 -8.27 -10.01 -9.69
CA THR A 74 -8.18 -9.74 -11.13
C THR A 74 -6.86 -10.22 -11.72
N TYR A 75 -5.76 -9.95 -11.04
CA TYR A 75 -4.42 -10.13 -11.60
C TYR A 75 -3.60 -11.22 -10.93
N SER A 76 -4.03 -11.74 -9.80
CA SER A 76 -3.34 -12.80 -9.06
C SER A 76 -1.84 -12.55 -8.92
N PRO A 77 -1.44 -11.41 -8.33
CA PRO A 77 -0.02 -11.11 -8.18
C PRO A 77 0.65 -12.10 -7.23
N SER A 78 1.94 -12.33 -7.42
CA SER A 78 2.69 -13.21 -6.53
C SER A 78 2.96 -12.58 -5.17
N LEU A 79 2.89 -11.26 -5.10
CA LEU A 79 3.08 -10.52 -3.85
C LEU A 79 2.20 -9.29 -3.87
N SER A 80 1.56 -9.01 -2.75
CA SER A 80 0.81 -7.76 -2.53
C SER A 80 1.28 -7.17 -1.21
N LEU A 81 1.43 -5.86 -1.15
CA LEU A 81 1.91 -5.18 0.05
C LEU A 81 0.83 -4.30 0.65
N ARG A 82 0.74 -4.32 1.97
CA ARG A 82 -0.10 -3.39 2.71
C ARG A 82 0.72 -2.76 3.81
N PHE A 83 0.74 -1.45 3.85
CA PHE A 83 1.36 -0.70 4.95
C PHE A 83 0.29 -0.24 5.90
N SER A 84 0.48 -0.52 7.17
CA SER A 84 -0.48 -0.16 8.20
C SER A 84 0.23 0.05 9.53
N THR A 85 -0.55 0.33 10.57
CA THR A 85 -0.01 0.45 11.93
C THR A 85 0.20 -0.90 12.60
N ARG A 86 -0.15 -1.98 11.92
CA ARG A 86 -0.02 -3.32 12.47
C ARG A 86 1.35 -3.92 12.18
N ASN A 87 1.68 -4.96 12.91
CA ASN A 87 2.96 -5.65 12.77
C ASN A 87 3.05 -6.43 11.47
N ILE A 88 4.24 -6.91 11.17
CA ILE A 88 4.50 -7.75 10.01
C ILE A 88 3.62 -9.00 10.09
N ARG A 89 2.95 -9.27 8.99
CA ARG A 89 2.13 -10.47 8.87
C ARG A 89 1.99 -10.85 7.41
N LYS A 90 2.18 -12.11 7.10
CA LYS A 90 1.99 -12.60 5.74
C LYS A 90 0.81 -13.55 5.69
N ASP A 91 -0.13 -13.27 4.81
CA ASP A 91 -1.30 -14.11 4.54
C ASP A 91 -1.31 -14.43 3.04
N GLU A 92 -0.88 -15.62 2.66
CA GLU A 92 -0.76 -16.02 1.26
C GLU A 92 0.14 -15.04 0.50
N ASP A 93 -0.39 -14.33 -0.49
CA ASP A 93 0.36 -13.35 -1.27
C ASP A 93 0.41 -11.97 -0.63
N LEU A 94 -0.34 -11.74 0.43
CA LEU A 94 -0.42 -10.43 1.06
C LEU A 94 0.54 -10.32 2.23
N LEU A 95 1.44 -9.36 2.14
CA LEU A 95 2.38 -9.05 3.21
C LEU A 95 2.02 -7.71 3.82
N ASN A 96 1.61 -7.73 5.09
CA ASN A 96 1.36 -6.51 5.84
C ASN A 96 2.63 -6.06 6.53
N LEU A 97 2.97 -4.80 6.37
CA LEU A 97 4.18 -4.22 6.96
C LEU A 97 3.82 -2.97 7.76
N PRO A 98 4.49 -2.76 8.90
CA PRO A 98 4.34 -1.49 9.58
C PRO A 98 4.85 -0.34 8.70
N LEU A 99 4.25 0.82 8.87
CA LEU A 99 4.56 1.99 8.04
C LEU A 99 6.06 2.31 8.02
N TYR A 100 6.73 2.17 9.16
CA TYR A 100 8.14 2.55 9.25
C TYR A 100 9.07 1.66 8.39
N LEU A 101 8.58 0.53 7.92
CA LEU A 101 9.37 -0.33 7.04
C LEU A 101 9.28 0.06 5.57
N ALA A 102 8.51 1.09 5.24
CA ALA A 102 8.39 1.52 3.84
C ALA A 102 9.74 1.89 3.22
N ASP A 103 10.68 2.38 4.02
CA ASP A 103 12.02 2.74 3.55
C ASP A 103 12.93 1.53 3.27
N ARG A 104 12.48 0.34 3.62
CA ARG A 104 13.29 -0.87 3.54
C ARG A 104 12.73 -1.94 2.61
N ILE A 105 11.82 -1.56 1.74
CA ILE A 105 11.17 -2.56 0.86
C ILE A 105 12.18 -3.22 -0.06
N SER A 106 13.14 -2.46 -0.58
CA SER A 106 14.17 -3.02 -1.45
C SER A 106 15.06 -4.05 -0.76
N ASP A 107 15.11 -4.02 0.57
CA ASP A 107 15.92 -4.94 1.36
C ASP A 107 15.16 -6.18 1.82
N ILE A 108 13.83 -6.18 1.67
CA ILE A 108 12.99 -7.26 2.17
C ILE A 108 12.99 -8.41 1.18
N LYS A 109 13.27 -9.60 1.68
CA LYS A 109 13.18 -10.83 0.90
C LYS A 109 11.86 -11.52 1.20
N TYR A 110 11.19 -11.92 0.18
CA TYR A 110 9.85 -12.49 0.28
C TYR A 110 9.69 -13.72 -0.63
#